data_38acaad28de4f7418b07db24bd88eef0
#
_entry.id   38acaad28de4f7418b07db24bd88eef0
#
_cell.length_a   1.000
_cell.length_b   1.000
_cell.length_c   1.000
_cell.angle_alpha   90.00
_cell.angle_beta   90.00
_cell.angle_gamma   90.00
#
_symmetry.space_group_name_H-M   'P 1'
#
loop_
_entity.id
_entity.type
_entity.pdbx_description
1 polymer ?
#
loop_
_entity_poly.entity_id
_entity_poly.type
_entity_poly.pdbx_seq_one_letter_code
_entity_poly.pdbx_strand_id
1 'polypeptide(L)'
;GGAFKNGHLRGGKIGGDALAEGGSRVPFIIYDPTHKKMMGKTITQPVETIDVYPTLVELASGKPCKDKQVVGKSLVPVLKGKKLKDRDLFMFRSYEDQNAAIINGEWKLIKYRSGKVQLYNISNDESETTNLINVYPERTKDMLERLNKWIEEATPKELL
;
A
#
# COMPACT_ATOMS: atom_id res chain seq x y z
N GLY A 1 -15.46 14.21 -14.57
CA GLY A 1 -15.11 13.68 -13.31
C GLY A 1 -14.78 14.77 -12.32
N GLY A 2 -15.67 15.02 -11.37
CA GLY A 2 -15.46 16.06 -10.38
C GLY A 2 -14.24 15.74 -9.52
N ALA A 3 -13.46 16.77 -9.20
CA ALA A 3 -12.45 16.70 -8.18
C ALA A 3 -13.16 16.49 -6.83
N PHE A 4 -13.43 15.23 -6.48
CA PHE A 4 -13.91 14.91 -5.15
C PHE A 4 -12.78 15.23 -4.17
N LYS A 5 -13.07 16.07 -3.18
CA LYS A 5 -12.17 16.31 -2.06
C LYS A 5 -12.24 15.06 -1.16
N ASN A 6 -11.11 14.39 -0.99
CA ASN A 6 -10.97 13.25 -0.06
C ASN A 6 -10.66 13.73 1.37
N GLY A 7 -11.43 14.70 1.85
CA GLY A 7 -11.18 15.32 3.15
C GLY A 7 -9.81 16.01 3.17
N HIS A 8 -8.98 15.65 4.13
CA HIS A 8 -7.61 16.16 4.28
C HIS A 8 -6.56 15.37 3.49
N LEU A 9 -6.93 14.24 2.89
CA LEU A 9 -5.99 13.39 2.16
C LEU A 9 -5.65 13.97 0.80
N ARG A 10 -4.37 13.97 0.43
CA ARG A 10 -3.87 14.45 -0.85
C ARG A 10 -4.30 13.54 -1.98
N GLY A 11 -4.64 14.13 -3.12
CA GLY A 11 -4.94 13.42 -4.36
C GLY A 11 -6.30 12.73 -4.38
N GLY A 12 -6.47 11.85 -5.34
CA GLY A 12 -7.71 11.13 -5.60
C GLY A 12 -7.60 10.26 -6.84
N LYS A 13 -8.70 9.64 -7.24
CA LYS A 13 -8.76 8.75 -8.40
C LYS A 13 -8.31 9.43 -9.71
N ILE A 14 -8.54 10.73 -9.84
CA ILE A 14 -8.27 11.54 -11.04
C ILE A 14 -7.44 12.76 -10.63
N GLY A 15 -6.57 13.24 -11.51
CA GLY A 15 -5.87 14.52 -11.33
C GLY A 15 -4.39 14.42 -10.95
N GLY A 16 -3.72 13.33 -11.34
CA GLY A 16 -2.25 13.25 -11.27
C GLY A 16 -1.70 12.69 -9.96
N ASP A 17 -2.39 12.84 -8.83
CA ASP A 17 -1.94 12.39 -7.50
C ASP A 17 -2.67 11.13 -7.00
N ALA A 18 -2.95 10.17 -7.89
CA ALA A 18 -3.72 8.98 -7.53
C ALA A 18 -2.96 7.94 -6.69
N LEU A 19 -1.64 8.01 -6.64
CA LEU A 19 -0.83 7.19 -5.74
C LEU A 19 -0.64 7.82 -4.35
N ALA A 20 -1.09 9.07 -4.17
CA ALA A 20 -1.18 9.69 -2.85
C ALA A 20 -2.31 9.06 -2.01
N GLU A 21 -2.33 9.33 -0.69
CA GLU A 21 -3.27 8.69 0.24
C GLU A 21 -4.74 8.87 -0.17
N GLY A 22 -5.14 10.01 -0.72
CA GLY A 22 -6.51 10.24 -1.19
C GLY A 22 -6.92 9.39 -2.40
N GLY A 23 -5.96 8.85 -3.14
CA GLY A 23 -6.22 7.96 -4.27
C GLY A 23 -5.99 6.48 -3.97
N SER A 24 -5.07 6.16 -3.07
CA SER A 24 -4.66 4.79 -2.75
C SER A 24 -5.28 4.22 -1.47
N ARG A 25 -5.56 5.06 -0.48
CA ARG A 25 -6.18 4.65 0.79
C ARG A 25 -7.70 4.57 0.63
N VAL A 26 -8.17 3.39 0.30
CA VAL A 26 -9.61 3.11 0.15
C VAL A 26 -10.19 2.47 1.41
N PRO A 27 -11.48 2.66 1.73
CA PRO A 27 -12.13 1.95 2.83
C PRO A 27 -12.04 0.43 2.63
N PHE A 28 -11.59 -0.27 3.68
CA PHE A 28 -11.55 -1.72 3.71
C PHE A 28 -12.18 -2.19 5.03
N ILE A 29 -13.34 -2.85 4.94
CA ILE A 29 -14.15 -3.24 6.10
C ILE A 29 -14.33 -4.76 6.07
N ILE A 30 -13.99 -5.42 7.18
CA ILE A 30 -14.24 -6.85 7.38
C ILE A 30 -15.27 -6.99 8.50
N TYR A 31 -16.39 -7.65 8.20
CA TYR A 31 -17.34 -8.09 9.22
C TYR A 31 -17.16 -9.59 9.46
N ASP A 32 -16.73 -9.94 10.66
CA ASP A 32 -16.54 -11.33 11.08
C ASP A 32 -17.06 -11.53 12.50
N PRO A 33 -18.27 -12.10 12.65
CA PRO A 33 -18.90 -12.30 13.97
C PRO A 33 -18.17 -13.34 14.83
N THR A 34 -17.26 -14.13 14.27
CA THR A 34 -16.49 -15.14 15.01
C THR A 34 -15.32 -14.51 15.79
N HIS A 35 -14.82 -13.37 15.33
CA HIS A 35 -13.71 -12.64 15.95
C HIS A 35 -14.20 -11.42 16.75
N LYS A 36 -15.10 -11.66 17.71
CA LYS A 36 -15.79 -10.61 18.51
C LYS A 36 -14.86 -9.58 19.16
N LYS A 37 -13.63 -9.96 19.54
CA LYS A 37 -12.65 -9.03 20.15
C LYS A 37 -12.18 -7.93 19.21
N MET A 38 -12.33 -8.13 17.91
CA MET A 38 -11.93 -7.17 16.88
C MET A 38 -13.11 -6.34 16.34
N MET A 39 -14.33 -6.62 16.75
CA MET A 39 -15.51 -5.85 16.32
C MET A 39 -15.38 -4.38 16.77
N GLY A 40 -15.69 -3.47 15.86
CA GLY A 40 -15.60 -2.02 16.08
C GLY A 40 -14.16 -1.48 16.20
N LYS A 41 -13.15 -2.29 15.89
CA LYS A 41 -11.74 -1.84 15.91
C LYS A 41 -11.35 -1.27 14.55
N THR A 42 -10.58 -0.18 14.59
CA THR A 42 -9.86 0.34 13.43
C THR A 42 -8.43 -0.16 13.45
N ILE A 43 -7.98 -0.70 12.33
CA ILE A 43 -6.60 -1.16 12.13
C ILE A 43 -5.91 -0.18 11.19
N THR A 44 -4.78 0.35 11.62
CA THR A 44 -4.01 1.35 10.87
C THR A 44 -2.88 0.74 10.05
N GLN A 45 -2.58 -0.56 10.24
CA GLN A 45 -1.53 -1.23 9.48
C GLN A 45 -1.91 -1.29 8.00
N PRO A 46 -1.05 -0.85 7.07
CA PRO A 46 -1.30 -0.94 5.64
C PRO A 46 -1.48 -2.39 5.17
N VAL A 47 -2.49 -2.60 4.33
CA VAL A 47 -2.82 -3.88 3.67
C VAL A 47 -3.18 -3.62 2.22
N GLU A 48 -3.22 -4.67 1.40
CA GLU A 48 -3.56 -4.58 -0.03
C GLU A 48 -4.73 -5.49 -0.39
N THR A 49 -5.38 -5.19 -1.50
CA THR A 49 -6.49 -6.02 -2.02
C THR A 49 -6.09 -7.46 -2.34
N ILE A 50 -4.82 -7.69 -2.69
CA ILE A 50 -4.28 -9.05 -2.91
C ILE A 50 -4.28 -9.91 -1.63
N ASP A 51 -4.42 -9.30 -0.45
CA ASP A 51 -4.51 -10.01 0.84
C ASP A 51 -5.89 -10.65 1.06
N VAL A 52 -6.90 -10.25 0.31
CA VAL A 52 -8.27 -10.75 0.45
C VAL A 52 -8.32 -12.24 0.13
N TYR A 53 -7.75 -12.66 -0.99
CA TYR A 53 -7.81 -14.05 -1.42
C TYR A 53 -7.18 -15.02 -0.40
N PRO A 54 -5.92 -14.89 0.03
CA PRO A 54 -5.34 -15.79 1.03
C PRO A 54 -6.05 -15.71 2.38
N THR A 55 -6.66 -14.57 2.73
CA THR A 55 -7.48 -14.45 3.94
C THR A 55 -8.74 -15.32 3.86
N LEU A 56 -9.47 -15.25 2.74
CA LEU A 56 -10.68 -16.04 2.53
C LEU A 56 -10.35 -17.54 2.49
N VAL A 57 -9.25 -17.92 1.83
CA VAL A 57 -8.78 -19.33 1.82
C VAL A 57 -8.52 -19.83 3.24
N GLU A 58 -7.82 -19.05 4.07
CA GLU A 58 -7.52 -19.45 5.44
C GLU A 58 -8.78 -19.50 6.32
N LEU A 59 -9.68 -18.54 6.19
CA LEU A 59 -10.95 -18.54 6.92
C LEU A 59 -11.82 -19.75 6.56
N ALA A 60 -11.89 -20.11 5.27
CA ALA A 60 -12.72 -21.22 4.79
C ALA A 60 -12.12 -22.60 5.10
N SER A 61 -10.80 -22.75 4.99
CA SER A 61 -10.13 -24.05 5.12
C SER A 61 -9.54 -24.31 6.51
N GLY A 62 -9.44 -23.28 7.35
CA GLY A 62 -8.71 -23.33 8.62
C GLY A 62 -7.19 -23.42 8.47
N LYS A 63 -6.65 -23.32 7.26
CA LYS A 63 -5.22 -23.46 6.97
C LYS A 63 -4.72 -22.33 6.08
N PRO A 64 -3.47 -21.83 6.27
CA PRO A 64 -2.88 -20.84 5.38
C PRO A 64 -2.89 -21.29 3.92
N CYS A 65 -3.09 -20.32 3.01
CA CYS A 65 -2.96 -20.55 1.58
C CYS A 65 -1.54 -21.02 1.25
N LYS A 66 -1.42 -22.15 0.52
CA LYS A 66 -0.14 -22.75 0.14
C LYS A 66 0.24 -22.50 -1.31
N ASP A 67 -0.60 -21.83 -2.07
CA ASP A 67 -0.34 -21.50 -3.46
C ASP A 67 0.84 -20.51 -3.54
N LYS A 68 1.91 -20.92 -4.21
CA LYS A 68 3.15 -20.14 -4.36
C LYS A 68 2.98 -18.91 -5.28
N GLN A 69 1.94 -18.88 -6.10
CA GLN A 69 1.63 -17.74 -6.96
C GLN A 69 0.93 -16.61 -6.18
N VAL A 70 0.43 -16.90 -4.99
CA VAL A 70 -0.24 -15.92 -4.13
C VAL A 70 0.80 -15.12 -3.35
N VAL A 71 0.99 -13.87 -3.73
CA VAL A 71 1.92 -12.94 -3.05
C VAL A 71 1.29 -12.23 -1.86
N GLY A 72 -0.06 -12.10 -1.83
CA GLY A 72 -0.81 -11.54 -0.70
C GLY A 72 -0.60 -12.31 0.61
N LYS A 73 -0.89 -11.67 1.72
CA LYS A 73 -0.78 -12.25 3.07
C LYS A 73 -2.14 -12.34 3.72
N SER A 74 -2.42 -13.48 4.35
CA SER A 74 -3.66 -13.63 5.10
C SER A 74 -3.76 -12.63 6.24
N LEU A 75 -4.91 -11.98 6.37
CA LEU A 75 -5.25 -11.05 7.45
C LEU A 75 -5.83 -11.76 8.68
N VAL A 76 -5.93 -13.08 8.69
CA VAL A 76 -6.42 -13.86 9.85
C VAL A 76 -5.64 -13.55 11.15
N PRO A 77 -4.30 -13.35 11.13
CA PRO A 77 -3.61 -12.88 12.33
C PRO A 77 -4.12 -11.52 12.84
N VAL A 78 -4.46 -10.59 11.93
CA VAL A 78 -5.00 -9.27 12.28
C VAL A 78 -6.40 -9.42 12.91
N LEU A 79 -7.25 -10.28 12.35
CA LEU A 79 -8.56 -10.60 12.92
C LEU A 79 -8.47 -11.25 14.31
N LYS A 80 -7.32 -11.85 14.63
CA LYS A 80 -6.98 -12.38 15.98
C LYS A 80 -6.27 -11.36 16.86
N GLY A 81 -6.20 -10.08 16.45
CA GLY A 81 -5.58 -9.00 17.23
C GLY A 81 -4.05 -8.98 17.19
N LYS A 82 -3.43 -9.68 16.23
CA LYS A 82 -1.97 -9.67 16.02
C LYS A 82 -1.61 -8.70 14.91
N LYS A 83 -0.37 -8.18 14.92
CA LYS A 83 0.19 -7.42 13.80
C LYS A 83 0.80 -8.36 12.75
N LEU A 84 0.71 -8.02 11.47
CA LEU A 84 1.55 -8.61 10.44
C LEU A 84 2.96 -8.01 10.52
N LYS A 85 3.95 -8.79 10.08
CA LYS A 85 5.29 -8.25 9.87
C LYS A 85 5.23 -7.18 8.76
N ASP A 86 5.95 -6.09 8.95
CA ASP A 86 6.07 -5.07 7.92
C ASP A 86 6.64 -5.69 6.63
N ARG A 87 6.08 -5.26 5.52
CA ARG A 87 6.44 -5.71 4.17
C ARG A 87 6.31 -4.56 3.20
N ASP A 88 6.91 -4.73 2.04
CA ASP A 88 6.72 -3.79 0.94
C ASP A 88 5.36 -4.02 0.29
N LEU A 89 4.62 -2.94 0.14
CA LEU A 89 3.38 -2.86 -0.61
C LEU A 89 3.64 -1.96 -1.82
N PHE A 90 3.34 -2.45 -3.02
CA PHE A 90 3.70 -1.76 -4.25
C PHE A 90 2.45 -1.30 -5.01
N MET A 91 2.53 -0.12 -5.59
CA MET A 91 1.49 0.44 -6.43
C MET A 91 2.10 0.91 -7.74
N PHE A 92 1.40 0.68 -8.85
CA PHE A 92 1.83 1.08 -10.18
C PHE A 92 0.70 1.77 -10.93
N ARG A 93 1.07 2.75 -11.75
CA ARG A 93 0.17 3.45 -12.64
C ARG A 93 0.80 3.62 -14.02
N SER A 94 0.12 3.13 -15.05
CA SER A 94 0.64 3.13 -16.43
C SER A 94 0.54 4.47 -17.15
N TYR A 95 -0.18 5.43 -16.59
CA TYR A 95 -0.44 6.75 -17.19
C TYR A 95 -0.27 7.85 -16.13
N GLU A 96 -0.14 9.10 -16.58
CA GLU A 96 0.21 10.29 -15.79
C GLU A 96 1.64 10.26 -15.22
N ASP A 97 2.04 11.33 -14.52
CA ASP A 97 3.41 11.49 -14.03
C ASP A 97 3.72 10.62 -12.79
N GLN A 98 2.77 10.44 -11.86
CA GLN A 98 2.94 9.47 -10.79
C GLN A 98 3.01 8.05 -11.37
N ASN A 99 4.16 7.41 -11.26
CA ASN A 99 4.42 6.13 -11.89
C ASN A 99 4.25 4.95 -10.94
N ALA A 100 4.92 4.98 -9.80
CA ALA A 100 4.91 3.90 -8.85
C ALA A 100 5.09 4.40 -7.42
N ALA A 101 4.64 3.61 -6.45
CA ALA A 101 4.86 3.88 -5.05
C ALA A 101 5.15 2.58 -4.28
N ILE A 102 5.88 2.72 -3.17
CA ILE A 102 6.13 1.65 -2.20
C ILE A 102 5.74 2.15 -0.81
N ILE A 103 5.02 1.32 -0.06
CA ILE A 103 4.76 1.51 1.37
C ILE A 103 5.49 0.42 2.15
N ASN A 104 6.22 0.82 3.19
CA ASN A 104 6.82 -0.09 4.16
C ASN A 104 6.58 0.44 5.57
N GLY A 105 5.72 -0.23 6.32
CA GLY A 105 5.26 0.24 7.63
C GLY A 105 4.60 1.62 7.53
N GLU A 106 5.17 2.61 8.18
CA GLU A 106 4.69 3.99 8.20
C GLU A 106 5.26 4.89 7.08
N TRP A 107 6.14 4.35 6.25
CA TRP A 107 6.84 5.10 5.21
C TRP A 107 6.27 4.82 3.84
N LYS A 108 6.10 5.89 3.06
CA LYS A 108 5.64 5.82 1.68
C LYS A 108 6.57 6.65 0.78
N LEU A 109 7.04 6.01 -0.29
CA LEU A 109 7.82 6.67 -1.33
C LEU A 109 7.02 6.64 -2.64
N ILE A 110 6.94 7.79 -3.31
CA ILE A 110 6.29 7.93 -4.62
C ILE A 110 7.36 8.33 -5.64
N LYS A 111 7.45 7.56 -6.72
CA LYS A 111 8.31 7.83 -7.88
C LYS A 111 7.47 8.34 -9.03
N TYR A 112 7.97 9.37 -9.69
CA TYR A 112 7.36 10.03 -10.83
C TYR A 112 8.13 9.69 -12.12
N ARG A 113 7.47 9.73 -13.27
CA ARG A 113 8.10 9.53 -14.60
C ARG A 113 9.10 10.63 -14.91
N SER A 114 8.83 11.86 -14.46
CA SER A 114 9.73 13.00 -14.52
C SER A 114 11.05 12.83 -13.76
N GLY A 115 11.23 11.72 -13.03
CA GLY A 115 12.36 11.47 -12.16
C GLY A 115 12.23 12.03 -10.75
N LYS A 116 11.16 12.82 -10.48
CA LYS A 116 10.87 13.30 -9.12
C LYS A 116 10.61 12.12 -8.18
N VAL A 117 11.07 12.25 -6.94
CA VAL A 117 10.82 11.30 -5.85
C VAL A 117 10.30 12.06 -4.64
N GLN A 118 9.38 11.48 -3.91
CA GLN A 118 8.85 12.03 -2.66
C GLN A 118 8.80 10.93 -1.61
N LEU A 119 9.15 11.27 -0.37
CA LEU A 119 9.09 10.38 0.79
C LEU A 119 8.24 11.01 1.89
N TYR A 120 7.35 10.21 2.49
CA TYR A 120 6.44 10.63 3.54
C TYR A 120 6.41 9.63 4.69
N ASN A 121 6.16 10.12 5.91
CA ASN A 121 5.73 9.28 7.03
C ASN A 121 4.20 9.40 7.14
N ILE A 122 3.49 8.45 6.58
CA ILE A 122 2.02 8.48 6.45
C ILE A 122 1.28 8.26 7.79
N SER A 123 1.98 7.84 8.84
CA SER A 123 1.39 7.76 10.18
C SER A 123 1.32 9.12 10.88
N ASN A 124 2.27 10.02 10.58
CA ASN A 124 2.37 11.34 11.17
C ASN A 124 1.86 12.45 10.24
N ASP A 125 1.83 12.18 8.94
CA ASP A 125 1.44 13.11 7.87
C ASP A 125 0.58 12.38 6.83
N GLU A 126 -0.67 12.06 7.20
CA GLU A 126 -1.63 11.40 6.30
C GLU A 126 -1.96 12.23 5.05
N SER A 127 -1.74 13.54 5.11
CA SER A 127 -1.99 14.47 3.99
C SER A 127 -0.80 14.57 3.04
N GLU A 128 0.33 13.93 3.36
CA GLU A 128 1.55 13.94 2.54
C GLU A 128 2.01 15.37 2.17
N THR A 129 2.02 16.25 3.19
CA THR A 129 2.36 17.68 3.03
C THR A 129 3.84 17.96 3.10
N THR A 130 4.60 17.12 3.83
CA THR A 130 6.02 17.33 4.11
C THR A 130 6.87 16.26 3.44
N ASN A 131 7.56 16.62 2.35
CA ASN A 131 8.48 15.72 1.67
C ASN A 131 9.78 15.57 2.45
N LEU A 132 10.10 14.35 2.84
CA LEU A 132 11.20 14.01 3.77
C LEU A 132 12.45 13.47 3.06
N ILE A 133 12.56 13.52 1.72
CA ILE A 133 13.70 12.94 0.98
C ILE A 133 15.06 13.46 1.44
N ASN A 134 15.16 14.75 1.77
CA ASN A 134 16.39 15.36 2.22
C ASN A 134 16.68 15.12 3.71
N VAL A 135 15.66 14.75 4.48
CA VAL A 135 15.79 14.44 5.91
C VAL A 135 16.23 13.00 6.13
N TYR A 136 15.76 12.08 5.25
CA TYR A 136 16.05 10.64 5.34
C TYR A 136 16.62 10.10 4.02
N PRO A 137 17.81 10.54 3.59
CA PRO A 137 18.38 10.17 2.28
C PRO A 137 18.65 8.67 2.16
N GLU A 138 19.15 8.01 3.20
CA GLU A 138 19.44 6.57 3.17
C GLU A 138 18.14 5.73 3.05
N ARG A 139 17.09 6.13 3.75
CA ARG A 139 15.78 5.49 3.62
C ARG A 139 15.19 5.69 2.23
N THR A 140 15.32 6.90 1.69
CA THR A 140 14.88 7.23 0.34
C THR A 140 15.56 6.32 -0.68
N LYS A 141 16.89 6.18 -0.57
CA LYS A 141 17.71 5.34 -1.44
C LYS A 141 17.26 3.87 -1.37
N ASP A 142 17.19 3.30 -0.16
CA ASP A 142 16.78 1.92 0.06
C ASP A 142 15.39 1.62 -0.51
N MET A 143 14.39 2.46 -0.21
CA MET A 143 13.03 2.27 -0.71
C MET A 143 12.95 2.43 -2.23
N LEU A 144 13.71 3.37 -2.81
CA LEU A 144 13.75 3.58 -4.26
C LEU A 144 14.40 2.39 -4.98
N GLU A 145 15.47 1.83 -4.44
CA GLU A 145 16.12 0.62 -4.98
C GLU A 145 15.16 -0.57 -5.00
N ARG A 146 14.45 -0.82 -3.89
CA ARG A 146 13.44 -1.89 -3.80
C ARG A 146 12.27 -1.67 -4.77
N LEU A 147 11.81 -0.44 -4.91
CA LEU A 147 10.75 -0.09 -5.86
C LEU A 147 11.19 -0.31 -7.31
N ASN A 148 12.41 0.13 -7.67
CA ASN A 148 12.94 -0.07 -9.02
C ASN A 148 13.11 -1.56 -9.35
N LYS A 149 13.64 -2.34 -8.42
CA LYS A 149 13.76 -3.79 -8.57
C LYS A 149 12.39 -4.45 -8.82
N TRP A 150 11.38 -4.06 -8.04
CA TRP A 150 10.03 -4.59 -8.23
C TRP A 150 9.45 -4.20 -9.60
N ILE A 151 9.68 -2.97 -10.08
CA ILE A 151 9.24 -2.52 -11.41
C ILE A 151 9.90 -3.38 -12.50
N GLU A 152 11.20 -3.64 -12.41
CA GLU A 152 11.93 -4.48 -13.36
C GLU A 152 11.39 -5.92 -13.38
N GLU A 153 11.15 -6.51 -12.20
CA GLU A 153 10.61 -7.86 -12.07
C GLU A 153 9.16 -7.98 -12.56
N ALA A 154 8.36 -6.92 -12.40
CA ALA A 154 6.96 -6.87 -12.80
C ALA A 154 6.75 -6.50 -14.28
N THR A 155 7.78 -5.93 -14.96
CA THR A 155 7.68 -5.53 -16.36
C THR A 155 7.97 -6.75 -17.26
N PRO A 156 7.05 -7.08 -18.18
CA PRO A 156 7.32 -8.14 -19.16
C PRO A 156 8.60 -7.85 -19.96
N LYS A 157 9.42 -8.88 -20.18
CA LYS A 157 10.72 -8.73 -20.86
C LYS A 157 10.60 -8.18 -22.28
N GLU A 158 9.44 -8.40 -22.92
CA GLU A 158 9.15 -7.90 -24.25
C GLU A 158 8.91 -6.37 -24.29
N LEU A 159 8.79 -5.73 -23.13
CA LEU A 159 8.56 -4.28 -22.99
C LEU A 159 9.78 -3.53 -22.42
N LEU A 160 10.87 -4.23 -22.15
CA LEU A 160 12.17 -3.69 -21.75
C LEU A 160 13.10 -3.59 -22.97
#